data_edf45b6bd4f06bb3c12a408cbbfa9cc2
#
_entry.id   edf45b6bd4f06bb3c12a408cbbfa9cc2
#
_cell.length_a   1.000
_cell.length_b   1.000
_cell.length_c   1.000
_cell.angle_alpha   90.00
_cell.angle_beta   90.00
_cell.angle_gamma   90.00
#
_symmetry.space_group_name_H-M   'P 1'
#
loop_
_entity.id
_entity.type
_entity.pdbx_description
1 polymer ?
#
loop_
_entity_poly.entity_id
_entity_poly.type
_entity_poly.pdbx_seq_one_letter_code
_entity_poly.pdbx_strand_id
1 'polypeptide(L)'
;MKQAVFIERDGVLNQVRVERQHQVSPLTLEEFHVNKEAAPLLKQLKSAGLIIVATTNQPGLSRGYQSRRELDRMHLLLQKTFALDEILVCPHDETDRCPCRKPKPGLLVEAGFKWHLDLDRSFVISDKWQDAEAARTAGCTSLLLQSPWVRSVHRDFVLPDLTAIVQKILHLRTAGRFAVA
;
A
#
# COMPACT_ATOMS: atom_id res chain seq x y z
N MET A 1 5.98 -20.32 -4.47
CA MET A 1 6.27 -18.96 -3.96
C MET A 1 5.04 -18.44 -3.24
N LYS A 2 5.21 -17.57 -2.24
CA LYS A 2 4.08 -16.95 -1.49
C LYS A 2 3.47 -15.81 -2.30
N GLN A 3 2.22 -15.48 -2.02
CA GLN A 3 1.54 -14.30 -2.58
C GLN A 3 1.42 -13.22 -1.50
N ALA A 4 1.45 -11.96 -1.90
CA ALA A 4 1.31 -10.84 -0.98
C ALA A 4 0.19 -9.89 -1.40
N VAL A 5 -0.27 -9.11 -0.42
CA VAL A 5 -0.99 -7.87 -0.61
C VAL A 5 -0.09 -6.74 -0.10
N PHE A 6 0.28 -5.87 -1.00
CA PHE A 6 0.90 -4.58 -0.68
C PHE A 6 -0.22 -3.56 -0.46
N ILE A 7 -0.14 -2.81 0.61
CA ILE A 7 -1.18 -1.85 0.93
C ILE A 7 -0.57 -0.48 1.24
N GLU A 8 -1.06 0.57 0.55
CA GLU A 8 -0.66 1.93 0.87
C GLU A 8 -1.05 2.27 2.31
N ARG A 9 -0.15 2.93 3.03
CA ARG A 9 -0.40 3.41 4.37
C ARG A 9 -1.37 4.59 4.38
N ASP A 10 -0.95 5.68 3.75
CA ASP A 10 -1.65 6.97 3.79
C ASP A 10 -2.85 7.00 2.84
N GLY A 11 -4.03 7.20 3.38
CA GLY A 11 -5.30 7.19 2.66
C GLY A 11 -6.01 5.83 2.67
N VAL A 12 -5.33 4.74 3.04
CA VAL A 12 -5.93 3.40 3.16
C VAL A 12 -5.91 2.91 4.61
N LEU A 13 -4.74 2.77 5.23
CA LEU A 13 -4.62 2.30 6.63
C LEU A 13 -4.80 3.43 7.65
N ASN A 14 -4.51 4.65 7.28
CA ASN A 14 -4.77 5.84 8.08
C ASN A 14 -5.37 6.97 7.26
N GLN A 15 -6.06 7.88 7.95
CA GLN A 15 -6.59 9.10 7.36
C GLN A 15 -5.45 10.05 6.97
N VAL A 16 -5.72 10.87 5.96
CA VAL A 16 -4.83 11.95 5.52
C VAL A 16 -5.62 13.25 5.44
N ARG A 17 -4.94 14.37 5.66
CA ARG A 17 -5.51 15.69 5.39
C ARG A 17 -5.41 15.99 3.89
N VAL A 18 -6.30 16.82 3.41
CA VAL A 18 -6.24 17.33 2.03
C VAL A 18 -6.00 18.84 2.11
N GLU A 19 -4.85 19.28 1.57
CA GLU A 19 -4.48 20.69 1.51
C GLU A 19 -4.17 21.05 0.05
N ARG A 20 -4.80 22.12 -0.45
CA ARG A 20 -4.58 22.58 -1.83
C ARG A 20 -4.65 21.45 -2.89
N GLN A 21 -5.65 20.57 -2.75
CA GLN A 21 -5.86 19.40 -3.63
C GLN A 21 -4.73 18.34 -3.59
N HIS A 22 -3.95 18.29 -2.51
CA HIS A 22 -2.94 17.26 -2.28
C HIS A 22 -3.20 16.55 -0.95
N GLN A 23 -2.92 15.26 -0.93
CA GLN A 23 -2.89 14.51 0.32
C GLN A 23 -1.64 14.89 1.11
N VAL A 24 -1.83 15.16 2.41
CA VAL A 24 -0.76 15.48 3.35
C VAL A 24 -0.69 14.36 4.38
N SER A 25 0.47 13.70 4.41
CA SER A 25 0.75 12.65 5.38
C SER A 25 0.84 13.24 6.80
N PRO A 26 0.34 12.54 7.83
CA PRO A 26 0.56 12.93 9.22
C PRO A 26 2.04 12.87 9.56
N LEU A 27 2.52 13.88 10.25
CA LEU A 27 3.94 14.03 10.66
C LEU A 27 4.18 13.59 12.11
N THR A 28 3.13 13.58 12.93
CA THR A 28 3.18 13.23 14.35
C THR A 28 2.15 12.15 14.69
N LEU A 29 2.33 11.46 15.81
CA LEU A 29 1.36 10.46 16.29
C LEU A 29 0.01 11.09 16.63
N GLU A 30 -0.06 12.34 17.05
CA GLU A 30 -1.31 13.05 17.33
C GLU A 30 -2.16 13.24 16.08
N GLU A 31 -1.52 13.49 14.94
CA GLU A 31 -2.18 13.64 13.65
C GLU A 31 -2.58 12.28 13.02
N PHE A 32 -2.08 11.17 13.57
CA PHE A 32 -2.18 9.84 12.96
C PHE A 32 -3.44 9.10 13.39
N HIS A 33 -4.48 9.15 12.55
CA HIS A 33 -5.76 8.49 12.78
C HIS A 33 -5.90 7.23 11.95
N VAL A 34 -5.90 6.07 12.62
CA VAL A 34 -5.95 4.75 11.99
C VAL A 34 -7.37 4.40 11.56
N ASN A 35 -7.54 3.86 10.35
CA ASN A 35 -8.79 3.33 9.81
C ASN A 35 -9.04 1.92 10.34
N LYS A 36 -9.54 1.82 11.57
CA LYS A 36 -9.71 0.54 12.30
C LYS A 36 -10.63 -0.46 11.59
N GLU A 37 -11.55 0.02 10.77
CA GLU A 37 -12.46 -0.79 9.94
C GLU A 37 -11.71 -1.67 8.92
N ALA A 38 -10.48 -1.33 8.58
CA ALA A 38 -9.63 -2.17 7.73
C ALA A 38 -9.15 -3.46 8.44
N ALA A 39 -9.12 -3.48 9.78
CA ALA A 39 -8.54 -4.61 10.53
C ALA A 39 -9.20 -5.98 10.25
N PRO A 40 -10.54 -6.13 10.28
CA PRO A 40 -11.18 -7.40 9.95
C PRO A 40 -10.95 -7.81 8.50
N LEU A 41 -10.83 -6.87 7.58
CA LEU A 41 -10.59 -7.12 6.15
C LEU A 41 -9.17 -7.64 5.92
N LEU A 42 -8.16 -7.03 6.53
CA LEU A 42 -6.77 -7.51 6.48
C LEU A 42 -6.63 -8.88 7.14
N LYS A 43 -7.36 -9.14 8.22
CA LYS A 43 -7.39 -10.46 8.86
C LYS A 43 -7.95 -11.54 7.91
N GLN A 44 -8.96 -11.23 7.09
CA GLN A 44 -9.47 -12.15 6.06
C GLN A 44 -8.38 -12.51 5.03
N LEU A 45 -7.66 -11.49 4.52
CA LEU A 45 -6.55 -11.72 3.59
C LEU A 45 -5.43 -12.57 4.23
N LYS A 46 -5.11 -12.28 5.49
CA LYS A 46 -4.12 -13.05 6.25
C LYS A 46 -4.55 -14.51 6.44
N SER A 47 -5.82 -14.72 6.81
CA SER A 47 -6.39 -16.08 6.97
C SER A 47 -6.44 -16.85 5.65
N ALA A 48 -6.49 -16.15 4.53
CA ALA A 48 -6.35 -16.74 3.19
C ALA A 48 -4.88 -17.06 2.82
N GLY A 49 -3.90 -16.87 3.72
CA GLY A 49 -2.49 -17.20 3.52
C GLY A 49 -1.68 -16.16 2.74
N LEU A 50 -2.17 -14.92 2.65
CA LEU A 50 -1.43 -13.83 2.01
C LEU A 50 -0.47 -13.18 3.02
N ILE A 51 0.71 -12.78 2.54
CA ILE A 51 1.62 -11.89 3.26
C ILE A 51 1.09 -10.47 3.10
N ILE A 52 1.00 -9.70 4.19
CA ILE A 52 0.47 -8.34 4.19
C ILE A 52 1.60 -7.35 4.46
N VAL A 53 1.95 -6.56 3.46
CA VAL A 53 3.04 -5.58 3.52
C VAL A 53 2.48 -4.18 3.30
N ALA A 54 2.61 -3.32 4.30
CA ALA A 54 2.32 -1.91 4.11
C ALA A 54 3.49 -1.22 3.39
N THR A 55 3.18 -0.32 2.44
CA THR A 55 4.19 0.46 1.72
C THR A 55 3.86 1.94 1.79
N THR A 56 4.87 2.82 1.95
CA THR A 56 4.61 4.25 2.06
C THR A 56 5.79 5.11 1.62
N ASN A 57 5.50 6.23 0.94
CA ASN A 57 6.47 7.29 0.68
C ASN A 57 6.41 8.32 1.82
N GLN A 58 7.52 8.53 2.51
CA GLN A 58 7.62 9.44 3.65
C GLN A 58 8.74 10.48 3.46
N PRO A 59 8.61 11.40 2.50
CA PRO A 59 9.65 12.41 2.22
C PRO A 59 9.85 13.41 3.36
N GLY A 60 8.93 13.46 4.32
CA GLY A 60 9.07 14.28 5.53
C GLY A 60 10.35 13.98 6.31
N LEU A 61 10.85 12.73 6.20
CA LEU A 61 12.13 12.35 6.83
C LEU A 61 13.32 13.06 6.18
N SER A 62 13.47 12.96 4.85
CA SER A 62 14.58 13.62 4.14
C SER A 62 14.48 15.14 4.17
N ARG A 63 13.27 15.67 4.23
CA ARG A 63 13.01 17.11 4.34
C ARG A 63 13.16 17.66 5.76
N GLY A 64 13.37 16.81 6.77
CA GLY A 64 13.49 17.21 8.18
C GLY A 64 12.18 17.64 8.84
N TYR A 65 11.01 17.39 8.22
CA TYR A 65 9.70 17.74 8.79
C TYR A 65 9.16 16.67 9.74
N GLN A 66 9.65 15.43 9.61
CA GLN A 66 9.24 14.29 10.40
C GLN A 66 10.45 13.63 11.05
N SER A 67 10.39 13.36 12.35
CA SER A 67 11.43 12.58 13.00
C SER A 67 11.24 11.08 12.79
N ARG A 68 12.33 10.32 12.74
CA ARG A 68 12.28 8.85 12.69
C ARG A 68 11.50 8.29 13.88
N ARG A 69 11.67 8.87 15.07
CA ARG A 69 10.95 8.46 16.28
C ARG A 69 9.42 8.56 16.13
N GLU A 70 8.91 9.65 15.55
CA GLU A 70 7.46 9.80 15.32
C GLU A 70 6.96 8.79 14.28
N LEU A 71 7.70 8.58 13.21
CA LEU A 71 7.35 7.57 12.22
C LEU A 71 7.29 6.16 12.84
N ASP A 72 8.28 5.78 13.64
CA ASP A 72 8.34 4.48 14.30
C ASP A 72 7.18 4.29 15.29
N ARG A 73 6.76 5.34 16.00
CA ARG A 73 5.57 5.30 16.89
C ARG A 73 4.28 5.07 16.10
N MET A 74 4.10 5.73 14.96
CA MET A 74 2.95 5.51 14.08
C MET A 74 2.94 4.07 13.51
N HIS A 75 4.09 3.57 13.09
CA HIS A 75 4.22 2.21 12.58
C HIS A 75 3.95 1.15 13.65
N LEU A 76 4.40 1.37 14.88
CA LEU A 76 4.07 0.50 16.02
C LEU A 76 2.56 0.45 16.27
N LEU A 77 1.86 1.57 16.15
CA LEU A 77 0.41 1.61 16.26
C LEU A 77 -0.28 0.82 15.13
N LEU A 78 0.21 0.93 13.89
CA LEU A 78 -0.30 0.13 12.77
C LEU A 78 -0.09 -1.37 13.01
N GLN A 79 1.09 -1.78 13.44
CA GLN A 79 1.40 -3.19 13.71
C GLN A 79 0.54 -3.77 14.85
N LYS A 80 0.19 -2.96 15.85
CA LYS A 80 -0.74 -3.36 16.92
C LYS A 80 -2.19 -3.46 16.46
N THR A 81 -2.57 -2.66 15.46
CA THR A 81 -3.96 -2.59 14.97
C THR A 81 -4.23 -3.60 13.86
N PHE A 82 -3.24 -3.83 12.99
CA PHE A 82 -3.39 -4.66 11.80
C PHE A 82 -2.46 -5.87 11.81
N ALA A 83 -2.88 -6.94 11.15
CA ALA A 83 -2.09 -8.15 10.98
C ALA A 83 -1.01 -8.00 9.88
N LEU A 84 -0.18 -6.94 9.96
CA LEU A 84 0.90 -6.66 9.01
C LEU A 84 2.10 -7.57 9.26
N ASP A 85 2.68 -8.10 8.18
CA ASP A 85 3.95 -8.82 8.24
C ASP A 85 5.14 -7.85 8.20
N GLU A 86 4.98 -6.73 7.49
CA GLU A 86 6.03 -5.72 7.35
C GLU A 86 5.46 -4.35 6.99
N ILE A 87 6.24 -3.31 7.27
CA ILE A 87 6.01 -1.94 6.78
C ILE A 87 7.29 -1.47 6.09
N LEU A 88 7.22 -1.22 4.79
CA LEU A 88 8.32 -0.70 3.99
C LEU A 88 8.15 0.78 3.71
N VAL A 89 9.21 1.54 3.90
CA VAL A 89 9.22 3.01 3.81
C VAL A 89 10.22 3.49 2.77
N CYS A 90 9.79 4.35 1.87
CA CYS A 90 10.70 5.20 1.14
C CYS A 90 10.85 6.53 1.89
N PRO A 91 12.02 6.83 2.50
CA PRO A 91 12.24 8.07 3.23
C PRO A 91 12.64 9.24 2.32
N HIS A 92 12.87 9.00 1.04
CA HIS A 92 13.50 9.93 0.10
C HIS A 92 12.51 10.92 -0.51
N ASP A 93 13.04 12.08 -0.91
CA ASP A 93 12.32 13.05 -1.73
C ASP A 93 12.44 12.73 -3.23
N GLU A 94 11.72 13.46 -4.05
CA GLU A 94 11.75 13.30 -5.52
C GLU A 94 13.13 13.58 -6.11
N THR A 95 13.85 14.54 -5.54
CA THR A 95 15.20 14.93 -5.94
C THR A 95 16.26 13.84 -5.69
N ASP A 96 16.01 12.94 -4.74
CA ASP A 96 16.96 11.86 -4.39
C ASP A 96 17.06 10.77 -5.47
N ARG A 97 16.13 10.73 -6.42
CA ARG A 97 16.10 9.76 -7.55
C ARG A 97 16.27 8.30 -7.14
N CYS A 98 15.90 7.95 -5.91
CA CYS A 98 16.01 6.60 -5.38
C CYS A 98 15.17 5.59 -6.18
N PRO A 99 15.45 4.26 -6.09
CA PRO A 99 14.63 3.23 -6.74
C PRO A 99 13.35 2.90 -5.98
N CYS A 100 13.24 3.25 -4.67
CA CYS A 100 12.15 2.80 -3.81
C CYS A 100 10.92 3.73 -3.80
N ARG A 101 11.06 5.01 -4.19
CA ARG A 101 9.93 5.96 -4.18
C ARG A 101 8.93 5.64 -5.29
N LYS A 102 7.69 5.34 -4.91
CA LYS A 102 6.56 5.19 -5.85
C LYS A 102 6.40 6.46 -6.69
N PRO A 103 6.23 6.37 -8.04
CA PRO A 103 5.76 5.21 -8.80
C PRO A 103 6.80 4.15 -9.16
N LYS A 104 8.05 4.22 -8.70
CA LYS A 104 9.02 3.15 -8.92
C LYS A 104 8.69 1.93 -8.06
N PRO A 105 8.99 0.70 -8.53
CA PRO A 105 8.55 -0.54 -7.89
C PRO A 105 9.45 -1.01 -6.74
N GLY A 106 10.48 -0.24 -6.35
CA GLY A 106 11.57 -0.73 -5.48
C GLY A 106 11.11 -1.34 -4.17
N LEU A 107 10.09 -0.78 -3.49
CA LEU A 107 9.56 -1.37 -2.25
C LEU A 107 8.90 -2.74 -2.50
N LEU A 108 8.20 -2.90 -3.63
CA LEU A 108 7.55 -4.17 -3.99
C LEU A 108 8.59 -5.23 -4.33
N VAL A 109 9.62 -4.84 -5.08
CA VAL A 109 10.74 -5.72 -5.46
C VAL A 109 11.54 -6.15 -4.23
N GLU A 110 11.83 -5.22 -3.30
CA GLU A 110 12.50 -5.51 -2.03
C GLU A 110 11.76 -6.58 -1.23
N ALA A 111 10.45 -6.40 -1.02
CA ALA A 111 9.62 -7.40 -0.35
C ALA A 111 9.59 -8.73 -1.12
N GLY A 112 9.55 -8.67 -2.45
CA GLY A 112 9.59 -9.84 -3.33
C GLY A 112 10.79 -10.73 -3.03
N PHE A 113 11.97 -10.16 -2.94
CA PHE A 113 13.20 -10.86 -2.57
C PHE A 113 13.17 -11.36 -1.12
N LYS A 114 12.83 -10.48 -0.17
CA LYS A 114 12.87 -10.78 1.26
C LYS A 114 11.93 -11.91 1.67
N TRP A 115 10.73 -11.92 1.12
CA TRP A 115 9.68 -12.86 1.48
C TRP A 115 9.51 -14.02 0.49
N HIS A 116 10.32 -14.08 -0.58
CA HIS A 116 10.21 -15.04 -1.68
C HIS A 116 8.81 -15.03 -2.31
N LEU A 117 8.36 -13.81 -2.71
CA LEU A 117 7.01 -13.59 -3.24
C LEU A 117 6.95 -13.85 -4.75
N ASP A 118 5.80 -14.34 -5.18
CA ASP A 118 5.37 -14.31 -6.57
C ASP A 118 4.67 -12.98 -6.84
N LEU A 119 5.40 -12.01 -7.37
CA LEU A 119 4.87 -10.67 -7.61
C LEU A 119 3.77 -10.69 -8.67
N ASP A 120 3.87 -11.55 -9.68
CA ASP A 120 2.85 -11.70 -10.71
C ASP A 120 1.52 -12.24 -10.16
N ARG A 121 1.51 -12.85 -9.01
CA ARG A 121 0.33 -13.34 -8.31
C ARG A 121 0.03 -12.54 -7.03
N SER A 122 0.66 -11.39 -6.87
CA SER A 122 0.48 -10.49 -5.74
C SER A 122 -0.35 -9.26 -6.12
N PHE A 123 -0.83 -8.56 -5.13
CA PHE A 123 -1.82 -7.50 -5.28
C PHE A 123 -1.33 -6.20 -4.64
N VAL A 124 -1.75 -5.05 -5.18
CA VAL A 124 -1.49 -3.73 -4.59
C VAL A 124 -2.82 -3.04 -4.34
N ILE A 125 -3.04 -2.62 -3.10
CA ILE A 125 -4.21 -1.83 -2.66
C ILE A 125 -3.77 -0.39 -2.41
N SER A 126 -4.41 0.57 -3.05
CA SER A 126 -4.13 2.00 -2.85
C SER A 126 -5.32 2.88 -3.26
N ASP A 127 -5.20 4.17 -2.99
CA ASP A 127 -6.09 5.22 -3.49
C ASP A 127 -5.37 6.17 -4.46
N LYS A 128 -4.14 5.81 -4.91
CA LYS A 128 -3.23 6.68 -5.69
C LYS A 128 -2.73 6.01 -6.97
N TRP A 129 -2.55 6.84 -8.02
CA TRP A 129 -2.01 6.39 -9.30
C TRP A 129 -0.55 5.88 -9.22
N GLN A 130 0.26 6.43 -8.30
CA GLN A 130 1.66 6.03 -8.16
C GLN A 130 1.81 4.56 -7.78
N ASP A 131 0.89 4.06 -6.97
CA ASP A 131 0.88 2.66 -6.57
C ASP A 131 0.46 1.74 -7.73
N ALA A 132 -0.49 2.17 -8.55
CA ALA A 132 -0.88 1.42 -9.76
C ALA A 132 0.29 1.28 -10.73
N GLU A 133 1.06 2.34 -10.93
CA GLU A 133 2.24 2.33 -11.81
C GLU A 133 3.38 1.47 -11.24
N ALA A 134 3.61 1.54 -9.92
CA ALA A 134 4.56 0.65 -9.24
C ALA A 134 4.13 -0.82 -9.37
N ALA A 135 2.83 -1.11 -9.18
CA ALA A 135 2.25 -2.45 -9.35
C ALA A 135 2.47 -2.98 -10.77
N ARG A 136 2.11 -2.18 -11.79
CA ARG A 136 2.31 -2.54 -13.20
C ARG A 136 3.75 -2.89 -13.51
N THR A 137 4.69 -2.07 -13.03
CA THR A 137 6.12 -2.28 -13.28
C THR A 137 6.67 -3.50 -12.54
N ALA A 138 6.12 -3.83 -11.37
CA ALA A 138 6.50 -5.02 -10.60
C ALA A 138 5.79 -6.31 -11.04
N GLY A 139 4.79 -6.22 -11.94
CA GLY A 139 3.97 -7.36 -12.37
C GLY A 139 2.79 -7.67 -11.44
N CYS A 140 2.53 -6.84 -10.41
CA CYS A 140 1.42 -7.04 -9.47
C CYS A 140 0.08 -6.56 -10.06
N THR A 141 -1.01 -7.14 -9.57
CA THR A 141 -2.37 -6.66 -9.89
C THR A 141 -2.75 -5.48 -9.00
N SER A 142 -3.12 -4.35 -9.58
CA SER A 142 -3.54 -3.15 -8.87
C SER A 142 -5.05 -3.11 -8.62
N LEU A 143 -5.46 -2.88 -7.36
CA LEU A 143 -6.85 -2.66 -6.98
C LEU A 143 -6.93 -1.32 -6.23
N LEU A 144 -7.52 -0.32 -6.86
CA LEU A 144 -7.57 1.02 -6.33
C LEU A 144 -8.93 1.34 -5.74
N LEU A 145 -8.92 2.04 -4.61
CA LEU A 145 -10.10 2.71 -4.08
C LEU A 145 -10.47 3.87 -5.01
N GLN A 146 -11.75 4.04 -5.27
CA GLN A 146 -12.25 5.19 -6.01
C GLN A 146 -11.89 6.49 -5.26
N SER A 147 -11.05 7.33 -5.85
CA SER A 147 -10.57 8.58 -5.25
C SER A 147 -10.21 9.62 -6.33
N PRO A 148 -10.14 10.91 -5.98
CA PRO A 148 -9.70 11.97 -6.89
C PRO A 148 -8.23 11.82 -7.32
N TRP A 149 -7.43 11.02 -6.63
CA TRP A 149 -6.00 10.80 -6.92
C TRP A 149 -5.74 9.61 -7.84
N VAL A 150 -6.80 8.87 -8.21
CA VAL A 150 -6.75 7.85 -9.26
C VAL A 150 -6.86 8.56 -10.60
N ARG A 151 -5.71 8.92 -11.18
CA ARG A 151 -5.63 9.53 -12.51
C ARG A 151 -5.88 8.51 -13.61
N SER A 152 -5.99 9.00 -14.87
CA SER A 152 -6.11 8.14 -16.06
C SER A 152 -4.77 7.45 -16.40
N VAL A 153 -4.33 6.55 -15.53
CA VAL A 153 -3.17 5.68 -15.74
C VAL A 153 -3.63 4.22 -15.83
N HIS A 154 -2.74 3.34 -16.28
CA HIS A 154 -3.02 1.91 -16.26
C HIS A 154 -3.34 1.44 -14.83
N ARG A 155 -4.44 0.73 -14.68
CA ARG A 155 -4.90 0.11 -13.44
C ARG A 155 -5.80 -1.07 -13.76
N ASP A 156 -5.70 -2.14 -12.98
CA ASP A 156 -6.50 -3.33 -13.26
C ASP A 156 -7.93 -3.17 -12.76
N PHE A 157 -8.12 -2.66 -11.54
CA PHE A 157 -9.44 -2.47 -10.94
C PHE A 157 -9.53 -1.16 -10.17
N VAL A 158 -10.72 -0.51 -10.23
CA VAL A 158 -11.14 0.58 -9.34
C VAL A 158 -12.43 0.15 -8.66
N LEU A 159 -12.48 0.18 -7.34
CA LEU A 159 -13.56 -0.36 -6.53
C LEU A 159 -14.02 0.67 -5.50
N PRO A 160 -15.29 0.63 -5.07
CA PRO A 160 -15.87 1.68 -4.24
C PRO A 160 -15.28 1.74 -2.83
N ASP A 161 -14.90 0.59 -2.27
CA ASP A 161 -14.43 0.49 -0.90
C ASP A 161 -13.46 -0.70 -0.70
N LEU A 162 -12.86 -0.77 0.48
CA LEU A 162 -11.89 -1.80 0.83
C LEU A 162 -12.54 -3.20 0.94
N THR A 163 -13.81 -3.28 1.29
CA THR A 163 -14.56 -4.54 1.34
C THR A 163 -14.65 -5.17 -0.05
N ALA A 164 -15.05 -4.37 -1.04
CA ALA A 164 -15.11 -4.80 -2.44
C ALA A 164 -13.73 -5.23 -2.97
N ILE A 165 -12.67 -4.51 -2.59
CA ILE A 165 -11.29 -4.85 -2.94
C ILE A 165 -10.91 -6.21 -2.36
N VAL A 166 -11.14 -6.44 -1.06
CA VAL A 166 -10.78 -7.71 -0.41
C VAL A 166 -11.55 -8.88 -1.02
N GLN A 167 -12.84 -8.72 -1.26
CA GLN A 167 -13.65 -9.74 -1.96
C GLN A 167 -13.11 -10.04 -3.35
N LYS A 168 -12.72 -9.01 -4.11
CA LYS A 168 -12.13 -9.18 -5.44
C LYS A 168 -10.81 -9.93 -5.40
N ILE A 169 -9.93 -9.63 -4.45
CA ILE A 169 -8.66 -10.36 -4.26
C ILE A 169 -8.91 -11.83 -3.95
N LEU A 170 -9.81 -12.13 -3.00
CA LEU A 170 -10.14 -13.50 -2.64
C LEU A 170 -10.72 -14.28 -3.84
N HIS A 171 -11.57 -13.64 -4.63
CA HIS A 171 -12.11 -14.22 -5.86
C HIS A 171 -11.01 -14.50 -6.90
N LEU A 172 -10.13 -13.54 -7.19
CA LEU A 172 -9.03 -13.69 -8.15
C LEU A 172 -8.06 -14.81 -7.77
N ARG A 173 -7.85 -15.02 -6.47
CA ARG A 173 -7.03 -16.14 -5.98
C ARG A 173 -7.64 -17.50 -6.27
N THR A 174 -8.96 -17.64 -6.11
CA THR A 174 -9.67 -18.93 -6.32
C THR A 174 -9.92 -19.23 -7.80
N ALA A 175 -10.18 -18.19 -8.60
CA ALA A 175 -10.47 -18.36 -10.03
C ALA A 175 -9.22 -18.72 -10.89
N GLY A 176 -8.01 -18.59 -10.33
CA GLY A 176 -6.76 -18.63 -11.10
C GLY A 176 -6.65 -17.45 -12.09
N ARG A 177 -5.45 -16.96 -12.40
CA ARG A 177 -5.23 -15.86 -13.37
C ARG A 177 -5.64 -16.19 -14.83
N PHE A 178 -6.21 -17.36 -15.09
CA PHE A 178 -6.49 -17.87 -16.45
C PHE A 178 -7.89 -17.57 -16.98
N ALA A 179 -8.63 -16.66 -16.35
CA ALA A 179 -9.92 -16.20 -16.86
C ALA A 179 -9.88 -14.72 -17.27
N VAL A 180 -8.89 -14.36 -18.09
CA VAL A 180 -8.94 -13.12 -18.87
C VAL A 180 -8.80 -13.54 -20.33
N ALA A 181 -9.95 -13.82 -20.93
CA ALA A 181 -10.12 -13.81 -22.37
C ALA A 181 -10.62 -12.42 -22.78
#